data_d776c93298254a0a2ccf3aac5954b5ff
#
_entry.id   d776c93298254a0a2ccf3aac5954b5ff
#
_cell.length_a   1.000
_cell.length_b   1.000
_cell.length_c   1.000
_cell.angle_alpha   90.00
_cell.angle_beta   90.00
_cell.angle_gamma   90.00
#
_symmetry.space_group_name_H-M   'P 1'
#
loop_
_entity.id
_entity.type
_entity.pdbx_description
1 polymer ?
#
loop_
_entity_poly.entity_id
_entity_poly.type
_entity_poly.pdbx_seq_one_letter_code
_entity_poly.pdbx_strand_id
1 'polypeptide(L)'
;MKFKRHIFIYAALLIIVVGTMIWLRPRNTYRPRTFEEIKADGVLRIVTDYTPLSYYLQGDSLSGFDYELARMVGNRSGLSIEITPEVNLSKSIDGLKKGQYDIIARQLPVTSEIKEELAFTIPIQLNKQVLVQRKDPKAKKKLIRNQIDLAGKTLYIVSDAPTRLRIHNLSREIGDTIYIQEEKTYGAEQLIMMVATGEIDLAVCDKAIAQQMSKDYPQIDCNTDISFTQFQSWALRKDDSILLDSLNKWISEIQKEDKYKKLYNSYF
;
A
#
# COMPACT_ATOMS: atom_id res chain seq x y z
N MET A 1 8.49 -47.83 37.26
CA MET A 1 8.83 -48.10 35.83
C MET A 1 7.67 -47.85 34.84
N LYS A 2 6.40 -48.13 35.18
CA LYS A 2 5.24 -47.94 34.27
C LYS A 2 5.00 -46.46 33.86
N PHE A 3 5.17 -45.50 34.78
CA PHE A 3 4.95 -44.07 34.53
C PHE A 3 5.85 -43.47 33.45
N LYS A 4 7.13 -43.77 33.44
CA LYS A 4 8.08 -43.32 32.41
C LYS A 4 7.75 -43.86 31.01
N ARG A 5 7.23 -45.09 30.93
CA ARG A 5 6.82 -45.70 29.65
C ARG A 5 5.61 -44.97 28.99
N HIS A 6 4.65 -44.51 29.79
CA HIS A 6 3.53 -43.74 29.27
C HIS A 6 3.96 -42.35 28.77
N ILE A 7 4.88 -41.68 29.45
CA ILE A 7 5.42 -40.40 29.00
C ILE A 7 6.12 -40.52 27.62
N PHE A 8 6.90 -41.61 27.42
CA PHE A 8 7.52 -41.85 26.11
C PHE A 8 6.49 -42.15 25.01
N ILE A 9 5.39 -42.84 25.29
CA ILE A 9 4.34 -43.12 24.33
C ILE A 9 3.61 -41.81 23.94
N TYR A 10 3.28 -40.95 24.91
CA TYR A 10 2.66 -39.65 24.62
C TYR A 10 3.59 -38.70 23.89
N ALA A 11 4.86 -38.68 24.19
CA ALA A 11 5.87 -37.88 23.46
C ALA A 11 6.01 -38.36 22.01
N ALA A 12 6.05 -39.68 21.78
CA ALA A 12 6.09 -40.24 20.43
C ALA A 12 4.80 -39.91 19.63
N LEU A 13 3.61 -40.04 20.25
CA LEU A 13 2.34 -39.65 19.64
C LEU A 13 2.31 -38.16 19.28
N LEU A 14 2.80 -37.28 20.17
CA LEU A 14 2.89 -35.84 19.92
C LEU A 14 3.78 -35.53 18.71
N ILE A 15 4.94 -36.19 18.63
CA ILE A 15 5.88 -36.03 17.50
C ILE A 15 5.23 -36.50 16.19
N ILE A 16 4.49 -37.62 16.20
CA ILE A 16 3.79 -38.12 15.01
C ILE A 16 2.70 -37.12 14.60
N VAL A 17 1.90 -36.61 15.54
CA VAL A 17 0.84 -35.63 15.24
C VAL A 17 1.44 -34.34 14.69
N VAL A 18 2.49 -33.80 15.30
CA VAL A 18 3.17 -32.61 14.82
C VAL A 18 3.81 -32.88 13.45
N GLY A 19 4.45 -34.02 13.26
CA GLY A 19 5.03 -34.43 11.98
C GLY A 19 3.97 -34.54 10.87
N THR A 20 2.82 -35.16 11.17
CA THR A 20 1.69 -35.24 10.21
C THR A 20 1.07 -33.88 9.93
N MET A 21 0.94 -33.02 10.92
CA MET A 21 0.48 -31.62 10.71
C MET A 21 1.45 -30.83 9.81
N ILE A 22 2.75 -30.98 9.98
CA ILE A 22 3.76 -30.32 9.13
C ILE A 22 3.73 -30.92 7.72
N TRP A 23 3.55 -32.24 7.58
CA TRP A 23 3.48 -32.92 6.29
C TRP A 23 2.18 -32.61 5.52
N LEU A 24 1.06 -32.54 6.22
CA LEU A 24 -0.24 -32.15 5.66
C LEU A 24 -0.41 -30.65 5.44
N ARG A 25 0.54 -29.82 5.92
CA ARG A 25 0.50 -28.40 5.67
C ARG A 25 0.60 -28.16 4.16
N PRO A 26 -0.44 -27.60 3.50
CA PRO A 26 -0.37 -27.37 2.07
C PRO A 26 0.85 -26.49 1.81
N ARG A 27 1.84 -27.04 1.11
CA ARG A 27 2.92 -26.25 0.53
C ARG A 27 2.27 -25.49 -0.64
N ASN A 28 1.65 -24.35 -0.34
CA ASN A 28 1.23 -23.43 -1.37
C ASN A 28 2.50 -22.92 -2.07
N THR A 29 2.99 -23.70 -3.03
CA THR A 29 4.04 -23.29 -3.95
C THR A 29 3.36 -22.40 -4.99
N TYR A 30 3.24 -21.12 -4.63
CA TYR A 30 2.80 -20.12 -5.60
C TYR A 30 3.81 -20.06 -6.73
N ARG A 31 3.32 -19.88 -7.95
CA ARG A 31 4.10 -19.57 -9.14
C ARG A 31 3.39 -18.49 -9.93
N PRO A 32 4.12 -17.67 -10.68
CA PRO A 32 3.51 -16.74 -11.62
C PRO A 32 2.55 -17.48 -12.56
N ARG A 33 1.35 -16.94 -12.72
CA ARG A 33 0.33 -17.46 -13.64
C ARG A 33 0.31 -16.63 -14.90
N THR A 34 0.05 -17.27 -16.04
CA THR A 34 -0.26 -16.56 -17.27
C THR A 34 -1.69 -16.02 -17.22
N PHE A 35 -2.01 -15.08 -18.12
CA PHE A 35 -3.37 -14.54 -18.19
C PHE A 35 -4.42 -15.61 -18.57
N GLU A 36 -4.04 -16.59 -19.39
CA GLU A 36 -4.89 -17.74 -19.73
C GLU A 36 -5.20 -18.60 -18.50
N GLU A 37 -4.20 -18.83 -17.64
CA GLU A 37 -4.39 -19.56 -16.38
C GLU A 37 -5.28 -18.79 -15.43
N ILE A 38 -5.12 -17.46 -15.34
CA ILE A 38 -5.99 -16.58 -14.53
C ILE A 38 -7.44 -16.66 -15.00
N LYS A 39 -7.66 -16.65 -16.33
CA LYS A 39 -9.00 -16.82 -16.92
C LYS A 39 -9.59 -18.20 -16.66
N ALA A 40 -8.78 -19.24 -16.77
CA ALA A 40 -9.22 -20.62 -16.51
C ALA A 40 -9.59 -20.83 -15.04
N ASP A 41 -8.82 -20.25 -14.11
CA ASP A 41 -9.11 -20.27 -12.67
C ASP A 41 -10.32 -19.39 -12.31
N GLY A 42 -10.64 -18.40 -13.16
CA GLY A 42 -11.73 -17.46 -12.93
C GLY A 42 -11.49 -16.46 -11.78
N VAL A 43 -10.25 -16.37 -11.28
CA VAL A 43 -9.89 -15.56 -10.11
C VAL A 43 -8.67 -14.70 -10.36
N LEU A 44 -8.80 -13.39 -10.12
CA LEU A 44 -7.73 -12.42 -10.14
C LEU A 44 -7.29 -12.10 -8.70
N ARG A 45 -6.03 -12.38 -8.37
CA ARG A 45 -5.47 -12.19 -7.01
C ARG A 45 -4.80 -10.84 -6.93
N ILE A 46 -5.30 -10.00 -6.03
CA ILE A 46 -4.88 -8.62 -5.86
C ILE A 46 -4.29 -8.44 -4.47
N VAL A 47 -3.13 -7.81 -4.38
CA VAL A 47 -2.62 -7.28 -3.11
C VAL A 47 -2.81 -5.77 -3.09
N THR A 48 -3.26 -5.26 -1.95
CA THR A 48 -3.47 -3.82 -1.70
C THR A 48 -2.95 -3.45 -0.32
N ASP A 49 -2.84 -2.15 0.00
CA ASP A 49 -2.55 -1.72 1.37
C ASP A 49 -3.84 -1.48 2.16
N TYR A 50 -3.68 -1.34 3.48
CA TYR A 50 -4.79 -1.04 4.38
C TYR A 50 -4.79 0.46 4.66
N THR A 51 -5.53 1.23 3.86
CA THR A 51 -5.65 2.69 3.97
C THR A 51 -7.07 3.15 3.61
N PRO A 52 -7.52 4.33 4.08
CA PRO A 52 -8.82 4.88 3.71
C PRO A 52 -9.03 5.06 2.21
N LEU A 53 -7.95 5.07 1.42
CA LEU A 53 -8.03 5.16 -0.04
C LEU A 53 -8.04 3.81 -0.72
N SER A 54 -7.32 2.81 -0.18
CA SER A 54 -7.13 1.55 -0.88
C SER A 54 -8.14 0.48 -0.45
N TYR A 55 -8.13 0.13 0.84
CA TYR A 55 -8.97 -0.95 1.38
C TYR A 55 -9.11 -0.78 2.89
N TYR A 56 -10.30 -0.63 3.40
CA TYR A 56 -10.57 -0.49 4.84
C TYR A 56 -11.99 -0.93 5.19
N LEU A 57 -12.25 -1.08 6.49
CA LEU A 57 -13.59 -1.35 7.01
C LEU A 57 -14.25 -0.01 7.38
N GLN A 58 -15.43 0.23 6.79
CA GLN A 58 -16.33 1.33 7.17
C GLN A 58 -17.58 0.73 7.80
N GLY A 59 -17.62 0.71 9.13
CA GLY A 59 -18.61 -0.10 9.86
C GLY A 59 -18.40 -1.58 9.56
N ASP A 60 -19.44 -2.27 9.08
CA ASP A 60 -19.39 -3.69 8.70
C ASP A 60 -19.13 -3.91 7.20
N SER A 61 -18.86 -2.86 6.45
CA SER A 61 -18.67 -2.93 5.00
C SER A 61 -17.24 -2.63 4.59
N LEU A 62 -16.73 -3.37 3.61
CA LEU A 62 -15.46 -3.07 2.97
C LEU A 62 -15.62 -1.86 2.05
N SER A 63 -14.65 -0.96 2.08
CA SER A 63 -14.63 0.29 1.34
C SER A 63 -13.19 0.62 0.92
N GLY A 64 -13.02 1.59 0.05
CA GLY A 64 -11.74 2.06 -0.47
C GLY A 64 -11.78 2.23 -1.98
N PHE A 65 -11.09 3.23 -2.49
CA PHE A 65 -11.08 3.51 -3.92
C PHE A 65 -10.52 2.34 -4.74
N ASP A 66 -9.35 1.80 -4.33
CA ASP A 66 -8.75 0.68 -5.05
C ASP A 66 -9.58 -0.61 -4.93
N TYR A 67 -10.24 -0.83 -3.78
CA TYR A 67 -11.19 -1.92 -3.58
C TYR A 67 -12.38 -1.83 -4.54
N GLU A 68 -13.02 -0.66 -4.61
CA GLU A 68 -14.18 -0.46 -5.48
C GLU A 68 -13.80 -0.52 -6.97
N LEU A 69 -12.63 0.03 -7.34
CA LEU A 69 -12.11 -0.07 -8.70
C LEU A 69 -11.80 -1.54 -9.07
N ALA A 70 -11.21 -2.31 -8.15
CA ALA A 70 -10.97 -3.74 -8.37
C ALA A 70 -12.29 -4.51 -8.60
N ARG A 71 -13.34 -4.19 -7.85
CA ARG A 71 -14.68 -4.76 -8.09
C ARG A 71 -15.24 -4.39 -9.46
N MET A 72 -15.03 -3.14 -9.91
CA MET A 72 -15.44 -2.74 -11.25
C MET A 72 -14.66 -3.50 -12.33
N VAL A 73 -13.36 -3.73 -12.13
CA VAL A 73 -12.52 -4.58 -13.00
C VAL A 73 -13.05 -6.02 -13.01
N GLY A 74 -13.35 -6.60 -11.85
CA GLY A 74 -13.95 -7.94 -11.76
C GLY A 74 -15.26 -8.06 -12.54
N ASN A 75 -16.17 -7.12 -12.35
CA ASN A 75 -17.44 -7.08 -13.10
C ASN A 75 -17.22 -6.95 -14.62
N ARG A 76 -16.22 -6.19 -15.05
CA ARG A 76 -15.91 -5.98 -16.45
C ARG A 76 -15.23 -7.18 -17.11
N SER A 77 -14.33 -7.83 -16.37
CA SER A 77 -13.56 -8.99 -16.85
C SER A 77 -14.31 -10.32 -16.76
N GLY A 78 -15.32 -10.40 -15.90
CA GLY A 78 -15.99 -11.65 -15.51
C GLY A 78 -15.17 -12.49 -14.51
N LEU A 79 -14.09 -11.94 -13.94
CA LEU A 79 -13.24 -12.62 -12.96
C LEU A 79 -13.70 -12.30 -11.53
N SER A 80 -13.65 -13.28 -10.66
CA SER A 80 -13.76 -13.08 -9.22
C SER A 80 -12.52 -12.38 -8.70
N ILE A 81 -12.68 -11.44 -7.78
CA ILE A 81 -11.57 -10.68 -7.20
C ILE A 81 -11.26 -11.22 -5.80
N GLU A 82 -10.04 -11.69 -5.59
CA GLU A 82 -9.49 -12.05 -4.29
C GLU A 82 -8.51 -10.97 -3.85
N ILE A 83 -8.81 -10.29 -2.72
CA ILE A 83 -8.00 -9.16 -2.23
C ILE A 83 -7.31 -9.55 -0.93
N THR A 84 -6.01 -9.32 -0.88
CA THR A 84 -5.17 -9.51 0.31
C THR A 84 -4.59 -8.16 0.73
N PRO A 85 -4.87 -7.66 1.95
CA PRO A 85 -4.20 -6.46 2.45
C PRO A 85 -2.77 -6.79 2.91
N GLU A 86 -1.80 -5.99 2.47
CA GLU A 86 -0.39 -6.03 2.90
C GLU A 86 0.16 -4.60 2.94
N VAL A 87 0.49 -4.11 4.11
CA VAL A 87 0.98 -2.73 4.32
C VAL A 87 2.37 -2.54 3.72
N ASN A 88 3.23 -3.55 3.82
CA ASN A 88 4.61 -3.48 3.37
C ASN A 88 4.72 -3.67 1.85
N LEU A 89 5.22 -2.65 1.15
CA LEU A 89 5.34 -2.68 -0.31
C LEU A 89 6.33 -3.75 -0.79
N SER A 90 7.46 -3.93 -0.12
CA SER A 90 8.45 -4.95 -0.51
C SER A 90 7.88 -6.36 -0.44
N LYS A 91 7.04 -6.66 0.58
CA LYS A 91 6.33 -7.94 0.66
C LYS A 91 5.28 -8.10 -0.45
N SER A 92 4.60 -7.02 -0.81
CA SER A 92 3.66 -7.03 -1.94
C SER A 92 4.37 -7.33 -3.25
N ILE A 93 5.54 -6.71 -3.50
CA ILE A 93 6.38 -6.96 -4.67
C ILE A 93 6.93 -8.40 -4.68
N ASP A 94 7.42 -8.88 -3.54
CA ASP A 94 7.90 -10.25 -3.41
C ASP A 94 6.78 -11.27 -3.66
N GLY A 95 5.59 -11.04 -3.12
CA GLY A 95 4.42 -11.87 -3.36
C GLY A 95 4.00 -11.89 -4.82
N LEU A 96 4.04 -10.73 -5.50
CA LEU A 96 3.78 -10.59 -6.93
C LEU A 96 4.80 -11.42 -7.75
N LYS A 97 6.10 -11.28 -7.46
CA LYS A 97 7.18 -12.04 -8.14
C LYS A 97 7.06 -13.54 -7.94
N LYS A 98 6.61 -13.98 -6.76
CA LYS A 98 6.37 -15.40 -6.44
C LYS A 98 5.05 -15.95 -6.98
N GLY A 99 4.19 -15.10 -7.57
CA GLY A 99 2.89 -15.50 -8.08
C GLY A 99 1.81 -15.73 -7.01
N GLN A 100 2.00 -15.19 -5.81
CA GLN A 100 0.94 -15.13 -4.80
C GLN A 100 -0.17 -14.19 -5.25
N TYR A 101 0.23 -13.09 -5.90
CA TYR A 101 -0.63 -12.06 -6.46
C TYR A 101 -0.38 -11.89 -7.95
N ASP A 102 -1.37 -11.39 -8.67
CA ASP A 102 -1.28 -11.04 -10.08
C ASP A 102 -1.11 -9.52 -10.26
N ILE A 103 -1.68 -8.75 -9.35
CA ILE A 103 -1.69 -7.28 -9.38
C ILE A 103 -1.41 -6.71 -8.00
N ILE A 104 -0.66 -5.61 -7.96
CA ILE A 104 -0.57 -4.71 -6.83
C ILE A 104 -1.53 -3.54 -7.09
N ALA A 105 -2.67 -3.52 -6.43
CA ALA A 105 -3.69 -2.47 -6.55
C ALA A 105 -3.60 -1.52 -5.37
N ARG A 106 -2.64 -0.62 -5.42
CA ARG A 106 -2.46 0.50 -4.49
C ARG A 106 -1.88 1.69 -5.23
N GLN A 107 -1.91 2.83 -4.60
CA GLN A 107 -1.42 4.06 -5.19
C GLN A 107 0.11 4.08 -5.23
N LEU A 108 0.68 3.61 -6.34
CA LEU A 108 2.12 3.61 -6.55
C LEU A 108 2.52 4.74 -7.51
N PRO A 109 3.45 5.62 -7.09
CA PRO A 109 4.01 6.61 -8.00
C PRO A 109 4.82 5.91 -9.09
N VAL A 110 4.58 6.31 -10.34
CA VAL A 110 5.27 5.76 -11.51
C VAL A 110 6.64 6.42 -11.65
N THR A 111 7.63 5.92 -10.90
CA THR A 111 9.02 6.40 -10.93
C THR A 111 9.89 5.54 -11.84
N SER A 112 11.02 6.09 -12.31
CA SER A 112 11.98 5.33 -13.15
C SER A 112 12.50 4.10 -12.41
N GLU A 113 12.78 4.22 -11.11
CA GLU A 113 13.31 3.17 -10.26
C GLU A 113 12.35 1.96 -10.18
N ILE A 114 11.07 2.20 -9.87
CA ILE A 114 10.10 1.10 -9.74
C ILE A 114 9.77 0.50 -11.11
N LYS A 115 9.84 1.28 -12.19
CA LYS A 115 9.68 0.78 -13.58
C LYS A 115 10.76 -0.22 -14.00
N GLU A 116 11.89 -0.25 -13.33
CA GLU A 116 12.90 -1.29 -13.61
C GLU A 116 12.41 -2.68 -13.21
N GLU A 117 11.56 -2.77 -12.20
CA GLU A 117 11.07 -4.04 -11.65
C GLU A 117 9.65 -4.40 -12.08
N LEU A 118 8.78 -3.41 -12.25
CA LEU A 118 7.34 -3.59 -12.45
C LEU A 118 6.85 -2.95 -13.74
N ALA A 119 5.78 -3.51 -14.31
CA ALA A 119 4.94 -2.85 -15.29
C ALA A 119 3.80 -2.09 -14.62
N PHE A 120 3.33 -1.01 -15.22
CA PHE A 120 2.29 -0.15 -14.68
C PHE A 120 1.11 -0.03 -15.62
N THR A 121 -0.08 -0.01 -15.05
CA THR A 121 -1.31 0.33 -15.80
C THR A 121 -1.28 1.79 -16.26
N ILE A 122 -2.24 2.15 -17.12
CA ILE A 122 -2.55 3.55 -17.36
C ILE A 122 -2.79 4.28 -16.03
N PRO A 123 -2.52 5.58 -15.96
CA PRO A 123 -2.75 6.36 -14.74
C PRO A 123 -4.18 6.26 -14.24
N ILE A 124 -4.32 6.00 -12.95
CA ILE A 124 -5.62 5.92 -12.27
C ILE A 124 -5.93 7.27 -11.64
N GLN A 125 -4.93 7.93 -11.09
CA GLN A 125 -5.06 9.24 -10.45
C GLN A 125 -3.75 10.03 -10.45
N LEU A 126 -3.83 11.27 -9.99
CA LEU A 126 -2.71 12.15 -9.70
C LEU A 126 -2.61 12.37 -8.20
N ASN A 127 -1.42 12.20 -7.64
CA ASN A 127 -1.18 12.43 -6.23
C ASN A 127 0.22 13.02 -6.01
N LYS A 128 0.51 13.46 -4.80
CA LYS A 128 1.82 13.95 -4.37
C LYS A 128 2.04 13.67 -2.90
N GLN A 129 3.30 13.75 -2.47
CA GLN A 129 3.68 13.63 -1.09
C GLN A 129 3.58 14.98 -0.39
N VAL A 130 3.05 14.99 0.82
CA VAL A 130 2.92 16.18 1.67
C VAL A 130 3.52 15.97 3.04
N LEU A 131 3.94 17.06 3.65
CA LEU A 131 4.32 17.10 5.05
C LEU A 131 3.06 17.13 5.90
N VAL A 132 2.96 16.20 6.85
CA VAL A 132 1.96 16.21 7.92
C VAL A 132 2.62 16.76 9.17
N GLN A 133 2.03 17.78 9.74
CA GLN A 133 2.49 18.46 10.95
C GLN A 133 1.29 18.88 11.79
N ARG A 134 1.49 19.07 13.11
CA ARG A 134 0.39 19.45 14.02
C ARG A 134 0.23 20.95 14.11
N LYS A 135 -1.01 21.42 13.98
CA LYS A 135 -1.44 22.77 14.33
C LYS A 135 -1.53 22.84 15.85
N ASP A 136 -0.60 23.50 16.49
CA ASP A 136 -0.67 23.74 17.94
C ASP A 136 -0.85 25.24 18.20
N PRO A 137 -2.09 25.69 18.53
CA PRO A 137 -2.37 27.10 18.78
C PRO A 137 -1.62 27.66 20.02
N LYS A 138 -1.20 26.75 20.91
CA LYS A 138 -0.48 27.11 22.15
C LYS A 138 1.04 27.06 21.97
N ALA A 139 1.53 26.28 21.01
CA ALA A 139 2.95 26.24 20.70
C ALA A 139 3.33 27.46 19.85
N LYS A 140 4.35 28.18 20.27
CA LYS A 140 4.98 29.24 19.43
C LYS A 140 5.66 28.68 18.17
N LYS A 141 5.51 27.36 17.89
CA LYS A 141 6.14 26.66 16.77
C LYS A 141 5.38 26.99 15.49
N LYS A 142 6.04 27.71 14.59
CA LYS A 142 5.49 28.07 13.29
C LYS A 142 5.42 26.81 12.41
N LEU A 143 4.30 26.65 11.70
CA LEU A 143 4.16 25.59 10.70
C LEU A 143 5.19 25.76 9.59
N ILE A 144 5.81 24.66 9.18
CA ILE A 144 6.72 24.62 8.04
C ILE A 144 5.89 24.83 6.77
N ARG A 145 6.28 25.81 5.95
CA ARG A 145 5.61 26.14 4.69
C ARG A 145 6.56 26.06 3.50
N ASN A 146 7.86 26.10 3.77
CA ASN A 146 8.89 26.02 2.75
C ASN A 146 9.72 24.76 2.96
N GLN A 147 10.06 24.06 1.88
CA GLN A 147 10.88 22.85 1.94
C GLN A 147 12.27 23.10 2.52
N ILE A 148 12.83 24.32 2.35
CA ILE A 148 14.13 24.68 2.92
C ILE A 148 14.14 24.62 4.46
N ASP A 149 12.99 24.85 5.11
CA ASP A 149 12.86 24.79 6.56
C ASP A 149 12.89 23.36 7.12
N LEU A 150 13.00 22.35 6.23
CA LEU A 150 13.17 20.94 6.60
C LEU A 150 14.63 20.59 6.94
N ALA A 151 15.58 21.50 6.69
CA ALA A 151 16.97 21.33 7.09
C ALA A 151 17.09 20.97 8.57
N GLY A 152 17.83 19.89 8.87
CA GLY A 152 18.02 19.38 10.24
C GLY A 152 16.79 18.77 10.89
N LYS A 153 15.68 18.59 10.17
CA LYS A 153 14.45 17.95 10.71
C LYS A 153 14.46 16.45 10.50
N THR A 154 13.75 15.75 11.38
CA THR A 154 13.47 14.33 11.24
C THR A 154 12.07 14.15 10.66
N LEU A 155 11.98 13.44 9.53
CA LEU A 155 10.73 13.10 8.86
C LEU A 155 10.45 11.61 9.03
N TYR A 156 9.28 11.28 9.54
CA TYR A 156 8.81 9.90 9.64
C TYR A 156 8.11 9.50 8.35
N ILE A 157 8.44 8.33 7.83
CA ILE A 157 7.84 7.74 6.63
C ILE A 157 7.55 6.26 6.85
N VAL A 158 6.64 5.70 6.06
CA VAL A 158 6.46 4.25 6.00
C VAL A 158 7.71 3.62 5.38
N SER A 159 8.17 2.50 5.94
CA SER A 159 9.32 1.76 5.41
C SER A 159 9.08 1.31 3.97
N ASP A 160 10.14 1.26 3.19
CA ASP A 160 10.16 0.87 1.77
C ASP A 160 9.27 1.75 0.85
N ALA A 161 8.79 2.89 1.35
CA ALA A 161 8.03 3.82 0.53
C ALA A 161 8.93 4.56 -0.47
N PRO A 162 8.45 4.81 -1.71
CA PRO A 162 9.15 5.63 -2.71
C PRO A 162 9.50 7.04 -2.23
N THR A 163 8.82 7.50 -1.19
CA THR A 163 9.03 8.79 -0.50
C THR A 163 10.48 9.00 -0.04
N ARG A 164 11.17 7.91 0.36
CA ARG A 164 12.56 7.97 0.82
C ARG A 164 13.48 8.61 -0.22
N LEU A 165 13.39 8.15 -1.47
CA LEU A 165 14.20 8.71 -2.56
C LEU A 165 13.92 10.20 -2.76
N ARG A 166 12.65 10.60 -2.69
CA ARG A 166 12.28 12.02 -2.81
C ARG A 166 12.89 12.87 -1.70
N ILE A 167 12.85 12.41 -0.44
CA ILE A 167 13.46 13.15 0.68
C ILE A 167 14.98 13.26 0.53
N HIS A 168 15.64 12.18 0.08
CA HIS A 168 17.07 12.22 -0.23
C HIS A 168 17.42 13.25 -1.30
N ASN A 169 16.63 13.30 -2.38
CA ASN A 169 16.82 14.28 -3.44
C ASN A 169 16.58 15.70 -2.91
N LEU A 170 15.52 15.89 -2.13
CA LEU A 170 15.21 17.18 -1.49
C LEU A 170 16.34 17.65 -0.56
N SER A 171 16.90 16.75 0.25
CA SER A 171 18.06 17.04 1.11
C SER A 171 19.25 17.59 0.28
N ARG A 172 19.51 17.00 -0.88
CA ARG A 172 20.56 17.50 -1.80
C ARG A 172 20.18 18.84 -2.45
N GLU A 173 18.91 19.01 -2.84
CA GLU A 173 18.39 20.25 -3.44
C GLU A 173 18.55 21.44 -2.49
N ILE A 174 18.28 21.25 -1.20
CA ILE A 174 18.41 22.31 -0.18
C ILE A 174 19.84 22.48 0.35
N GLY A 175 20.75 21.54 0.05
CA GLY A 175 22.15 21.57 0.49
C GLY A 175 22.35 21.29 1.97
N ASP A 176 21.39 20.63 2.64
CA ASP A 176 21.45 20.30 4.07
C ASP A 176 20.79 18.94 4.33
N THR A 177 21.05 18.39 5.52
CA THR A 177 20.57 17.06 5.90
C THR A 177 19.11 17.09 6.36
N ILE A 178 18.28 16.22 5.79
CA ILE A 178 16.97 15.84 6.32
C ILE A 178 17.11 14.42 6.87
N TYR A 179 16.79 14.21 8.14
CA TYR A 179 16.83 12.90 8.77
C TYR A 179 15.56 12.12 8.45
N ILE A 180 15.70 10.83 8.13
CA ILE A 180 14.58 9.95 7.83
C ILE A 180 14.47 8.89 8.92
N GLN A 181 13.29 8.75 9.50
CA GLN A 181 12.91 7.66 10.39
C GLN A 181 11.86 6.80 9.72
N GLU A 182 12.17 5.54 9.49
CA GLU A 182 11.26 4.58 8.84
C GLU A 182 10.42 3.81 9.87
N GLU A 183 9.10 3.82 9.68
CA GLU A 183 8.17 2.97 10.39
C GLU A 183 7.97 1.66 9.61
N LYS A 184 8.22 0.53 10.27
CA LYS A 184 8.23 -0.81 9.65
C LYS A 184 6.95 -1.60 9.87
N THR A 185 6.18 -1.23 10.88
CA THR A 185 5.03 -2.01 11.35
C THR A 185 3.72 -1.41 10.91
N TYR A 186 3.64 -0.08 10.86
CA TYR A 186 2.42 0.67 10.67
C TYR A 186 2.40 1.40 9.34
N GLY A 187 1.19 1.67 8.83
CA GLY A 187 0.96 2.44 7.62
C GLY A 187 0.95 3.96 7.84
N ALA A 188 0.61 4.69 6.78
CA ALA A 188 0.59 6.15 6.79
C ALA A 188 -0.42 6.73 7.80
N GLU A 189 -1.56 6.05 8.02
CA GLU A 189 -2.57 6.52 8.98
C GLU A 189 -2.02 6.57 10.40
N GLN A 190 -1.27 5.55 10.82
CA GLN A 190 -0.68 5.51 12.15
C GLN A 190 0.31 6.66 12.32
N LEU A 191 1.16 6.94 11.32
CA LEU A 191 2.06 8.10 11.35
C LEU A 191 1.30 9.41 11.48
N ILE A 192 0.17 9.57 10.76
CA ILE A 192 -0.69 10.75 10.85
C ILE A 192 -1.29 10.88 12.25
N MET A 193 -1.75 9.77 12.84
CA MET A 193 -2.27 9.74 14.21
C MET A 193 -1.19 10.13 15.22
N MET A 194 0.03 9.62 15.09
CA MET A 194 1.17 9.98 15.96
C MET A 194 1.52 11.46 15.85
N VAL A 195 1.42 12.08 14.66
CA VAL A 195 1.53 13.53 14.52
C VAL A 195 0.38 14.24 15.23
N ALA A 196 -0.86 13.78 15.03
CA ALA A 196 -2.05 14.39 15.61
C ALA A 196 -2.02 14.38 17.16
N THR A 197 -1.50 13.30 17.76
CA THR A 197 -1.33 13.15 19.21
C THR A 197 -0.10 13.87 19.75
N GLY A 198 0.87 14.19 18.89
CA GLY A 198 2.13 14.83 19.26
C GLY A 198 3.22 13.88 19.73
N GLU A 199 3.08 12.59 19.42
CA GLU A 199 4.11 11.58 19.65
C GLU A 199 5.30 11.78 18.72
N ILE A 200 5.04 12.18 17.46
CA ILE A 200 6.05 12.63 16.52
C ILE A 200 5.70 14.02 15.99
N ASP A 201 6.72 14.75 15.53
CA ASP A 201 6.53 16.14 15.05
C ASP A 201 6.08 16.20 13.58
N LEU A 202 6.71 15.40 12.72
CA LEU A 202 6.61 15.52 11.26
C LEU A 202 6.54 14.14 10.61
N ALA A 203 5.58 13.94 9.72
CA ALA A 203 5.51 12.77 8.86
C ALA A 203 5.35 13.18 7.40
N VAL A 204 5.69 12.28 6.48
CA VAL A 204 5.45 12.47 5.05
C VAL A 204 4.63 11.30 4.53
N CYS A 205 3.53 11.62 3.86
CA CYS A 205 2.65 10.63 3.25
C CYS A 205 1.94 11.20 2.02
N ASP A 206 1.14 10.38 1.38
CA ASP A 206 0.29 10.77 0.26
C ASP A 206 -0.73 11.84 0.67
N LYS A 207 -0.84 12.89 -0.16
CA LYS A 207 -1.75 14.01 0.09
C LYS A 207 -3.19 13.54 0.27
N ALA A 208 -3.64 12.64 -0.57
CA ALA A 208 -5.01 12.15 -0.52
C ALA A 208 -5.32 11.42 0.79
N ILE A 209 -4.38 10.60 1.32
CA ILE A 209 -4.50 9.98 2.65
C ILE A 209 -4.54 11.06 3.74
N ALA A 210 -3.60 12.01 3.70
CA ALA A 210 -3.55 13.08 4.70
C ALA A 210 -4.81 13.95 4.71
N GLN A 211 -5.38 14.25 3.54
CA GLN A 211 -6.61 15.00 3.42
C GLN A 211 -7.82 14.23 3.96
N GLN A 212 -7.91 12.94 3.69
CA GLN A 212 -8.99 12.10 4.23
C GLN A 212 -8.89 12.03 5.76
N MET A 213 -7.69 11.76 6.30
CA MET A 213 -7.46 11.72 7.74
C MET A 213 -7.66 13.07 8.44
N SER A 214 -7.45 14.19 7.74
CA SER A 214 -7.65 15.53 8.33
C SER A 214 -9.11 15.84 8.67
N LYS A 215 -10.06 15.07 8.15
CA LYS A 215 -11.48 15.17 8.51
C LYS A 215 -11.72 14.70 9.95
N ASP A 216 -11.02 13.63 10.35
CA ASP A 216 -11.10 13.04 11.68
C ASP A 216 -10.10 13.67 12.65
N TYR A 217 -8.98 14.21 12.14
CA TYR A 217 -7.91 14.86 12.88
C TYR A 217 -7.72 16.32 12.43
N PRO A 218 -8.64 17.24 12.75
CA PRO A 218 -8.60 18.63 12.27
C PRO A 218 -7.38 19.43 12.79
N GLN A 219 -6.69 18.91 13.80
CA GLN A 219 -5.45 19.49 14.35
C GLN A 219 -4.22 19.25 13.47
N ILE A 220 -4.27 18.40 12.45
CA ILE A 220 -3.15 18.26 11.50
C ILE A 220 -3.21 19.30 10.39
N ASP A 221 -2.05 19.60 9.83
CA ASP A 221 -1.86 20.39 8.63
C ASP A 221 -1.09 19.55 7.60
N CYS A 222 -1.57 19.53 6.37
CA CYS A 222 -0.99 18.79 5.25
C CYS A 222 -0.85 19.66 3.98
N ASN A 223 -0.63 20.97 4.16
CA ASN A 223 -0.60 21.93 3.05
C ASN A 223 0.81 22.21 2.50
N THR A 224 1.83 21.51 3.00
CA THR A 224 3.21 21.69 2.52
C THR A 224 3.60 20.52 1.63
N ASP A 225 3.80 20.79 0.35
CA ASP A 225 4.16 19.79 -0.65
C ASP A 225 5.63 19.34 -0.47
N ILE A 226 5.87 18.04 -0.50
CA ILE A 226 7.21 17.43 -0.47
C ILE A 226 7.64 16.98 -1.86
N SER A 227 6.70 16.53 -2.69
CA SER A 227 6.97 16.13 -4.07
C SER A 227 6.16 16.93 -5.08
N PHE A 228 6.55 16.85 -6.34
CA PHE A 228 5.68 17.18 -7.46
C PHE A 228 4.53 16.19 -7.56
N THR A 229 3.47 16.61 -8.26
CA THR A 229 2.36 15.72 -8.61
C THR A 229 2.85 14.61 -9.54
N GLN A 230 2.50 13.38 -9.24
CA GLN A 230 2.89 12.18 -9.97
C GLN A 230 1.67 11.34 -10.32
N PHE A 231 1.75 10.65 -11.45
CA PHE A 231 0.77 9.61 -11.79
C PHE A 231 0.86 8.46 -10.79
N GLN A 232 -0.30 7.99 -10.37
CA GLN A 232 -0.47 6.79 -9.56
C GLN A 232 -1.11 5.71 -10.40
N SER A 233 -0.57 4.53 -10.38
CA SER A 233 -1.02 3.39 -11.16
C SER A 233 -0.95 2.10 -10.38
N TRP A 234 -1.69 1.10 -10.80
CA TRP A 234 -1.49 -0.26 -10.34
C TRP A 234 -0.29 -0.88 -11.02
N ALA A 235 0.30 -1.87 -10.38
CA ALA A 235 1.49 -2.52 -10.88
C ALA A 235 1.30 -4.03 -11.01
N LEU A 236 2.04 -4.63 -11.94
CA LEU A 236 2.09 -6.07 -12.19
C LEU A 236 3.48 -6.49 -12.65
N ARG A 237 3.71 -7.79 -12.83
CA ARG A 237 4.98 -8.31 -13.37
C ARG A 237 5.25 -7.76 -14.77
N LYS A 238 6.52 -7.53 -15.09
CA LYS A 238 6.91 -6.97 -16.38
C LYS A 238 6.61 -7.88 -17.58
N ASP A 239 6.62 -9.18 -17.36
CA ASP A 239 6.37 -10.20 -18.37
C ASP A 239 4.89 -10.48 -18.63
N ASP A 240 3.98 -9.90 -17.85
CA ASP A 240 2.52 -10.07 -17.99
C ASP A 240 1.88 -9.04 -18.94
N SER A 241 2.42 -8.91 -20.16
CA SER A 241 1.94 -7.89 -21.12
C SER A 241 0.47 -8.07 -21.50
N ILE A 242 -0.01 -9.31 -21.64
CA ILE A 242 -1.41 -9.60 -22.02
C ILE A 242 -2.37 -9.19 -20.88
N LEU A 243 -2.01 -9.46 -19.62
CA LEU A 243 -2.78 -8.99 -18.47
C LEU A 243 -2.76 -7.46 -18.38
N LEU A 244 -1.59 -6.84 -18.62
CA LEU A 244 -1.45 -5.38 -18.64
C LEU A 244 -2.37 -4.72 -19.67
N ASP A 245 -2.36 -5.22 -20.91
CA ASP A 245 -3.19 -4.70 -22.00
C ASP A 245 -4.68 -4.85 -21.68
N SER A 246 -5.06 -6.00 -21.10
CA SER A 246 -6.43 -6.26 -20.66
C SER A 246 -6.86 -5.31 -19.56
N LEU A 247 -6.01 -5.11 -18.54
CA LEU A 247 -6.27 -4.17 -17.44
C LEU A 247 -6.39 -2.74 -17.95
N ASN A 248 -5.49 -2.30 -18.82
CA ASN A 248 -5.52 -0.96 -19.41
C ASN A 248 -6.81 -0.72 -20.19
N LYS A 249 -7.26 -1.71 -20.94
CA LYS A 249 -8.54 -1.66 -21.65
C LYS A 249 -9.70 -1.51 -20.65
N TRP A 250 -9.80 -2.39 -19.65
CA TRP A 250 -10.88 -2.36 -18.66
C TRP A 250 -10.89 -1.06 -17.87
N ILE A 251 -9.73 -0.61 -17.36
CA ILE A 251 -9.62 0.65 -16.62
C ILE A 251 -10.02 1.84 -17.50
N SER A 252 -9.54 1.89 -18.76
CA SER A 252 -9.90 2.97 -19.69
C SER A 252 -11.38 3.04 -19.98
N GLU A 253 -12.07 1.90 -20.08
CA GLU A 253 -13.52 1.84 -20.26
C GLU A 253 -14.24 2.26 -18.98
N ILE A 254 -13.82 1.77 -17.82
CA ILE A 254 -14.37 2.09 -16.49
C ILE A 254 -14.26 3.60 -16.21
N GLN A 255 -13.13 4.23 -16.54
CA GLN A 255 -12.90 5.67 -16.32
C GLN A 255 -13.90 6.58 -17.08
N LYS A 256 -14.55 6.07 -18.12
CA LYS A 256 -15.59 6.81 -18.87
C LYS A 256 -16.96 6.74 -18.20
N GLU A 257 -17.17 5.82 -17.29
CA GLU A 257 -18.45 5.60 -16.63
C GLU A 257 -18.75 6.66 -15.56
N ASP A 258 -20.01 7.05 -15.43
CA ASP A 258 -20.43 7.98 -14.37
C ASP A 258 -20.27 7.38 -12.97
N LYS A 259 -20.33 6.04 -12.85
CA LYS A 259 -20.06 5.33 -11.60
C LYS A 259 -18.62 5.55 -11.14
N TYR A 260 -17.66 5.49 -12.06
CA TYR A 260 -16.25 5.77 -11.74
C TYR A 260 -16.05 7.24 -11.35
N LYS A 261 -16.67 8.18 -12.06
CA LYS A 261 -16.57 9.61 -11.72
C LYS A 261 -17.11 9.90 -10.31
N LYS A 262 -18.24 9.28 -9.94
CA LYS A 262 -18.80 9.39 -8.59
C LYS A 262 -17.85 8.78 -7.54
N LEU A 263 -17.30 7.60 -7.83
CA LEU A 263 -16.31 6.95 -6.98
C LEU A 263 -15.08 7.84 -6.79
N TYR A 264 -14.49 8.33 -7.89
CA TYR A 264 -13.34 9.22 -7.86
C TYR A 264 -13.58 10.46 -6.99
N ASN A 265 -14.67 11.18 -7.22
CA ASN A 265 -15.02 12.40 -6.48
C ASN A 265 -15.35 12.15 -5.00
N SER A 266 -15.61 10.91 -4.56
CA SER A 266 -15.84 10.60 -3.15
C SER A 266 -14.53 10.43 -2.36
N TYR A 267 -13.41 10.21 -3.04
CA TYR A 267 -12.11 10.00 -2.42
C TYR A 267 -11.11 11.14 -2.69
N PHE A 268 -11.26 11.85 -3.80
CA PHE A 268 -10.34 12.90 -4.28
C PHE A 268 -11.10 14.21 -4.57
#